data_f4d1e22b2347538e2fc9239886f75173
#
_entry.id   f4d1e22b2347538e2fc9239886f75173
#
_cell.length_a   1.000
_cell.length_b   1.000
_cell.length_c   1.000
_cell.angle_alpha   90.00
_cell.angle_beta   90.00
_cell.angle_gamma   90.00
#
_symmetry.space_group_name_H-M   'P 1'
#
loop_
_entity.id
_entity.type
_entity.pdbx_description
1 polymer ?
#
loop_
_entity_poly.entity_id
_entity_poly.type
_entity_poly.pdbx_seq_one_letter_code
_entity_poly.pdbx_strand_id
1 'polypeptide(L)'
;TVESPRRVGYNFAGWYADNYFEKKVTTIEQGMVGNMVLYAKWTRKINDVENISRYSYHTDAKLGKDTKTLKDCNYKVLDYVSIPGMPSTRQEDIKTRRILDEDQCPQGLCLTKDFILVTAYSCDWDVLGSLYLFDRKSGEYLATLGMKRNSHLGGVACDGKNVWICHSDNSTLERISYQMLVELAKEKPKEFIDCSKSIEAFRVKNRPSCITY
;
A
#
# COMPACT_ATOMS: atom_id res chain seq x y z
N THR A 1 2.30 37.35 9.47
CA THR A 1 2.57 36.04 8.80
C THR A 1 2.58 34.95 9.84
N VAL A 2 1.84 33.89 9.60
CA VAL A 2 1.86 32.72 10.49
C VAL A 2 3.09 31.89 10.10
N GLU A 3 3.94 31.56 11.08
CA GLU A 3 5.13 30.74 10.83
C GLU A 3 4.74 29.36 10.31
N SER A 4 5.58 28.85 9.39
CA SER A 4 5.42 27.49 8.88
C SER A 4 5.91 26.50 9.93
N PRO A 5 5.08 25.60 10.43
CA PRO A 5 5.49 24.60 11.40
C PRO A 5 6.42 23.58 10.77
N ARG A 6 7.16 22.83 11.60
CA ARG A 6 8.04 21.77 11.16
C ARG A 6 7.53 20.42 11.66
N ARG A 7 7.46 19.44 10.74
CA ARG A 7 7.16 18.05 11.05
C ARG A 7 8.18 17.15 10.36
N VAL A 8 8.81 16.27 11.13
CA VAL A 8 9.82 15.36 10.59
C VAL A 8 9.22 14.42 9.55
N GLY A 9 9.83 14.30 8.38
CA GLY A 9 9.36 13.46 7.28
C GLY A 9 8.25 14.08 6.42
N TYR A 10 7.88 15.34 6.69
CA TYR A 10 6.79 16.01 5.96
C TYR A 10 7.21 17.38 5.44
N ASN A 11 6.65 17.76 4.30
CA ASN A 11 6.66 19.13 3.81
C ASN A 11 5.38 19.84 4.25
N PHE A 12 5.52 21.05 4.74
CA PHE A 12 4.36 21.88 5.02
C PHE A 12 3.75 22.38 3.71
N ALA A 13 2.49 22.04 3.45
CA ALA A 13 1.78 22.37 2.21
C ALA A 13 0.90 23.63 2.34
N GLY A 14 0.79 24.18 3.56
CA GLY A 14 0.08 25.42 3.84
C GLY A 14 -0.92 25.30 4.97
N TRP A 15 -1.46 26.47 5.32
CA TRP A 15 -2.56 26.59 6.25
C TRP A 15 -3.90 26.57 5.53
N TYR A 16 -4.92 25.97 6.15
CA TYR A 16 -6.27 25.87 5.62
C TYR A 16 -7.29 26.24 6.69
N ALA A 17 -8.40 26.85 6.24
CA ALA A 17 -9.51 27.24 7.13
C ALA A 17 -10.47 26.08 7.45
N ASP A 18 -10.29 24.93 6.81
CA ASP A 18 -11.10 23.73 6.98
C ASP A 18 -10.22 22.46 7.03
N ASN A 19 -10.76 21.43 7.67
CA ASN A 19 -10.07 20.15 7.85
C ASN A 19 -10.10 19.23 6.60
N TYR A 20 -10.81 19.63 5.55
CA TYR A 20 -10.83 18.94 4.25
C TYR A 20 -9.75 19.47 3.30
N PHE A 21 -9.05 20.55 3.72
CA PHE A 21 -7.99 21.20 2.95
C PHE A 21 -8.44 21.75 1.60
N GLU A 22 -9.63 22.32 1.54
CA GLU A 22 -10.18 22.95 0.35
C GLU A 22 -9.91 24.47 0.32
N LYS A 23 -9.93 25.13 1.48
CA LYS A 23 -9.80 26.58 1.62
C LYS A 23 -8.41 26.96 2.14
N LYS A 24 -7.48 27.13 1.22
CA LYS A 24 -6.11 27.52 1.59
C LYS A 24 -6.07 28.98 2.09
N VAL A 25 -5.40 29.19 3.22
CA VAL A 25 -5.18 30.52 3.83
C VAL A 25 -3.76 30.96 3.48
N THR A 26 -3.64 31.95 2.63
CA THR A 26 -2.34 32.53 2.23
C THR A 26 -1.99 33.78 3.02
N THR A 27 -2.98 34.51 3.46
CA THR A 27 -2.82 35.78 4.17
C THR A 27 -3.88 35.92 5.25
N ILE A 28 -3.50 36.41 6.39
CA ILE A 28 -4.42 36.92 7.41
C ILE A 28 -4.37 38.43 7.32
N GLU A 29 -5.48 39.03 6.98
CA GLU A 29 -5.54 40.48 6.75
C GLU A 29 -5.46 41.24 8.09
N GLN A 30 -4.84 42.41 8.04
CA GLN A 30 -4.74 43.28 9.21
C GLN A 30 -6.15 43.81 9.55
N GLY A 31 -6.55 43.66 10.82
CA GLY A 31 -7.87 44.06 11.28
C GLY A 31 -8.90 42.94 11.40
N MET A 32 -8.57 41.71 11.00
CA MET A 32 -9.41 40.55 11.34
C MET A 32 -9.48 40.37 12.85
N VAL A 33 -10.67 40.32 13.38
CA VAL A 33 -10.95 40.05 14.79
C VAL A 33 -11.74 38.74 14.92
N GLY A 34 -11.49 38.00 15.99
CA GLY A 34 -12.18 36.76 16.30
C GLY A 34 -11.21 35.57 16.36
N ASN A 35 -11.75 34.42 16.75
CA ASN A 35 -10.97 33.17 16.82
C ASN A 35 -10.95 32.49 15.45
N MET A 36 -9.78 32.18 14.97
CA MET A 36 -9.58 31.45 13.74
C MET A 36 -8.90 30.10 14.05
N VAL A 37 -9.45 29.02 13.54
CA VAL A 37 -8.83 27.71 13.58
C VAL A 37 -8.17 27.46 12.23
N LEU A 38 -6.88 27.16 12.24
CA LEU A 38 -6.13 26.83 11.04
C LEU A 38 -5.65 25.39 11.10
N TYR A 39 -5.82 24.69 10.00
CA TYR A 39 -5.39 23.31 9.81
C TYR A 39 -4.12 23.28 8.97
N ALA A 40 -3.06 22.70 9.53
CA ALA A 40 -1.80 22.52 8.83
C ALA A 40 -1.92 21.33 7.88
N LYS A 41 -1.80 21.56 6.56
CA LYS A 41 -1.71 20.49 5.58
C LYS A 41 -0.25 20.06 5.44
N TRP A 42 -0.04 18.75 5.51
CA TRP A 42 1.26 18.13 5.38
C TRP A 42 1.29 17.23 4.16
N THR A 43 2.38 17.25 3.42
CA THR A 43 2.67 16.27 2.38
C THR A 43 3.94 15.52 2.75
N ARG A 44 3.93 14.20 2.65
CA ARG A 44 5.13 13.42 2.94
C ARG A 44 6.24 13.78 1.95
N LYS A 45 7.47 13.85 2.45
CA LYS A 45 8.66 14.06 1.61
C LYS A 45 9.01 12.78 0.88
N ILE A 46 8.26 12.46 -0.20
CA ILE A 46 8.47 11.21 -0.96
C ILE A 46 9.79 11.25 -1.73
N ASN A 47 10.22 12.44 -2.16
CA ASN A 47 11.49 12.59 -2.89
C ASN A 47 12.72 12.41 -1.99
N ASP A 48 12.55 12.45 -0.66
CA ASP A 48 13.61 12.26 0.33
C ASP A 48 13.52 10.88 1.01
N VAL A 49 12.57 10.04 0.60
CA VAL A 49 12.31 8.72 1.19
C VAL A 49 12.73 7.67 0.18
N GLU A 50 13.76 6.94 0.53
CA GLU A 50 14.14 5.73 -0.18
C GLU A 50 13.26 4.58 0.33
N ASN A 51 12.47 3.99 -0.55
CA ASN A 51 11.71 2.80 -0.24
C ASN A 51 12.66 1.60 -0.27
N ILE A 52 13.23 1.29 0.88
CA ILE A 52 14.07 0.11 1.01
C ILE A 52 13.16 -1.06 1.33
N SER A 53 12.95 -1.93 0.34
CA SER A 53 12.37 -3.25 0.58
C SER A 53 13.40 -4.10 1.32
N ARG A 54 13.33 -4.11 2.64
CA ARG A 54 14.10 -5.07 3.43
C ARG A 54 13.19 -6.26 3.74
N TYR A 55 13.68 -7.44 3.39
CA TYR A 55 13.00 -8.69 3.70
C TYR A 55 13.30 -9.08 5.12
N SER A 56 12.31 -9.08 5.99
CA SER A 56 12.36 -9.88 7.20
C SER A 56 11.71 -11.23 6.88
N TYR A 57 12.52 -12.21 6.57
CA TYR A 57 12.03 -13.57 6.47
C TYR A 57 11.81 -14.11 7.88
N HIS A 58 10.57 -14.37 8.23
CA HIS A 58 10.30 -15.24 9.35
C HIS A 58 10.55 -16.69 8.91
N THR A 59 11.77 -17.17 9.12
CA THR A 59 12.20 -18.53 8.77
C THR A 59 11.44 -19.61 9.51
N ASP A 60 10.66 -19.26 10.52
CA ASP A 60 9.89 -20.17 11.37
C ASP A 60 8.47 -20.43 10.89
N ALA A 61 8.03 -19.85 9.78
CA ALA A 61 6.73 -20.16 9.19
C ALA A 61 6.71 -21.59 8.65
N LYS A 62 6.57 -22.55 9.55
CA LYS A 62 6.28 -23.96 9.26
C LYS A 62 4.83 -24.15 8.82
N LEU A 63 4.31 -23.23 8.02
CA LEU A 63 2.91 -23.13 7.60
C LEU A 63 2.39 -24.33 6.80
N GLY A 64 3.22 -25.26 6.40
CA GLY A 64 2.76 -26.44 5.68
C GLY A 64 2.70 -27.73 6.53
N LYS A 65 3.23 -27.72 7.76
CA LYS A 65 3.35 -28.95 8.57
C LYS A 65 2.49 -28.96 9.84
N ASP A 66 1.98 -27.83 10.27
CA ASP A 66 1.10 -27.79 11.45
C ASP A 66 -0.36 -28.00 11.06
N THR A 67 -0.64 -29.26 10.69
CA THR A 67 -2.00 -29.71 10.36
C THR A 67 -2.89 -29.93 11.58
N LYS A 68 -2.42 -29.63 12.79
CA LYS A 68 -3.23 -29.83 14.01
C LYS A 68 -4.47 -28.95 14.03
N THR A 69 -4.38 -27.73 13.57
CA THR A 69 -5.52 -26.79 13.47
C THR A 69 -6.51 -27.19 12.38
N LEU A 70 -6.13 -28.10 11.50
CA LEU A 70 -6.89 -28.48 10.32
C LEU A 70 -7.64 -29.82 10.49
N LYS A 71 -7.44 -30.53 11.60
CA LYS A 71 -8.00 -31.86 11.82
C LYS A 71 -9.52 -31.92 11.90
N ASP A 72 -10.15 -30.81 12.27
CA ASP A 72 -11.61 -30.74 12.44
C ASP A 72 -12.34 -30.14 11.22
N CYS A 73 -11.62 -29.86 10.15
CA CYS A 73 -12.18 -29.28 8.93
C CYS A 73 -12.19 -30.31 7.80
N ASN A 74 -13.34 -30.48 7.16
CA ASN A 74 -13.52 -31.36 5.99
C ASN A 74 -12.93 -30.72 4.72
N TYR A 75 -11.60 -30.57 4.66
CA TYR A 75 -10.94 -30.10 3.45
C TYR A 75 -9.70 -30.94 3.14
N LYS A 76 -9.31 -30.91 1.87
CA LYS A 76 -8.13 -31.57 1.35
C LYS A 76 -7.17 -30.53 0.85
N VAL A 77 -5.95 -30.56 1.38
CA VAL A 77 -4.85 -29.79 0.79
C VAL A 77 -4.45 -30.49 -0.50
N LEU A 78 -4.66 -29.83 -1.64
CA LEU A 78 -4.32 -30.38 -2.95
C LEU A 78 -2.89 -30.05 -3.32
N ASP A 79 -2.45 -28.82 -3.00
CA ASP A 79 -1.10 -28.33 -3.27
C ASP A 79 -0.82 -27.14 -2.36
N TYR A 80 0.44 -26.85 -2.08
CA TYR A 80 0.84 -25.67 -1.36
C TYR A 80 2.20 -25.15 -1.84
N VAL A 81 2.36 -23.84 -1.80
CA VAL A 81 3.63 -23.15 -1.97
C VAL A 81 3.87 -22.27 -0.77
N SER A 82 5.03 -22.44 -0.15
CA SER A 82 5.45 -21.54 0.92
C SER A 82 6.09 -20.29 0.34
N ILE A 83 5.60 -19.13 0.73
CA ILE A 83 6.32 -17.88 0.51
C ILE A 83 7.30 -17.65 1.67
N PRO A 84 8.46 -17.02 1.41
CA PRO A 84 9.50 -16.88 2.45
C PRO A 84 9.15 -15.90 3.56
N GLY A 85 8.00 -15.27 3.50
CA GLY A 85 7.48 -14.26 4.43
C GLY A 85 6.96 -13.06 3.67
N MET A 86 6.36 -12.12 4.40
CA MET A 86 5.96 -10.85 3.82
C MET A 86 7.17 -9.90 3.86
N PRO A 87 7.57 -9.34 2.71
CA PRO A 87 8.58 -8.30 2.71
C PRO A 87 8.08 -7.09 3.49
N SER A 88 8.85 -6.59 4.43
CA SER A 88 8.53 -5.31 5.05
C SER A 88 8.85 -4.19 4.09
N THR A 89 7.89 -3.31 3.84
CA THR A 89 8.13 -2.06 3.13
C THR A 89 8.57 -1.04 4.16
N ARG A 90 9.87 -0.78 4.18
CA ARG A 90 10.44 0.23 5.07
C ARG A 90 10.58 1.54 4.33
N GLN A 91 9.97 2.60 4.83
CA GLN A 91 10.24 3.96 4.40
C GLN A 91 11.26 4.60 5.34
N GLU A 92 12.36 5.05 4.79
CA GLU A 92 13.46 5.64 5.54
C GLU A 92 13.75 7.05 5.00
N ASP A 93 13.83 8.02 5.90
CA ASP A 93 14.32 9.36 5.53
C ASP A 93 15.80 9.28 5.17
N ILE A 94 16.14 9.64 3.93
CA ILE A 94 17.51 9.50 3.39
C ILE A 94 18.53 10.29 4.19
N LYS A 95 18.17 11.46 4.72
CA LYS A 95 19.07 12.34 5.43
C LYS A 95 19.27 11.93 6.89
N THR A 96 18.17 11.61 7.55
CA THR A 96 18.17 11.32 8.99
C THR A 96 18.30 9.84 9.31
N ARG A 97 18.16 8.99 8.29
CA ARG A 97 18.11 7.52 8.43
C ARG A 97 17.01 7.05 9.40
N ARG A 98 16.03 7.89 9.65
CA ARG A 98 14.91 7.56 10.52
C ARG A 98 13.89 6.73 9.74
N ILE A 99 13.47 5.65 10.34
CA ILE A 99 12.37 4.83 9.83
C ILE A 99 11.07 5.61 10.02
N LEU A 100 10.33 5.77 8.95
CA LEU A 100 9.07 6.50 8.92
C LEU A 100 7.86 5.58 8.99
N ASP A 101 7.98 4.39 8.40
CA ASP A 101 6.93 3.38 8.39
C ASP A 101 7.51 1.99 8.18
N GLU A 102 7.02 1.01 8.93
CA GLU A 102 7.38 -0.40 8.80
C GLU A 102 6.14 -1.32 8.72
N ASP A 103 4.97 -0.78 9.03
CA ASP A 103 3.77 -1.58 9.25
C ASP A 103 2.91 -1.66 7.99
N GLN A 104 3.05 -2.76 7.26
CA GLN A 104 2.13 -3.13 6.20
C GLN A 104 1.25 -4.29 6.68
N CYS A 105 -0.06 -4.07 6.69
CA CYS A 105 -1.05 -5.05 7.12
C CYS A 105 -1.58 -5.82 5.91
N PRO A 106 -1.29 -7.14 5.76
CA PRO A 106 -1.81 -7.94 4.68
C PRO A 106 -3.34 -8.07 4.75
N GLN A 107 -4.03 -7.98 3.62
CA GLN A 107 -5.49 -8.01 3.54
C GLN A 107 -6.03 -9.03 2.54
N GLY A 108 -5.57 -9.01 1.31
CA GLY A 108 -6.10 -9.84 0.22
C GLY A 108 -5.05 -10.79 -0.34
N LEU A 109 -5.51 -11.93 -0.80
CA LEU A 109 -4.71 -12.96 -1.47
C LEU A 109 -5.40 -13.37 -2.78
N CYS A 110 -4.64 -13.40 -3.87
CA CYS A 110 -5.09 -13.93 -5.14
C CYS A 110 -4.03 -14.84 -5.75
N LEU A 111 -4.47 -16.00 -6.19
CA LEU A 111 -3.64 -16.94 -6.94
C LEU A 111 -3.96 -16.82 -8.42
N THR A 112 -2.98 -16.38 -9.21
CA THR A 112 -3.11 -16.31 -10.66
C THR A 112 -2.42 -17.50 -11.32
N LYS A 113 -2.38 -17.53 -12.65
CA LYS A 113 -1.61 -18.55 -13.38
C LYS A 113 -0.12 -18.53 -13.04
N ASP A 114 0.44 -17.32 -12.93
CA ASP A 114 1.89 -17.14 -12.82
C ASP A 114 2.32 -16.61 -11.46
N PHE A 115 1.40 -16.01 -10.67
CA PHE A 115 1.74 -15.27 -9.46
C PHE A 115 0.88 -15.61 -8.25
N ILE A 116 1.46 -15.42 -7.08
CA ILE A 116 0.77 -15.20 -5.82
C ILE A 116 0.79 -13.70 -5.59
N LEU A 117 -0.38 -13.09 -5.45
CA LEU A 117 -0.57 -11.67 -5.20
C LEU A 117 -1.09 -11.47 -3.78
N VAL A 118 -0.46 -10.57 -3.05
CA VAL A 118 -0.90 -10.19 -1.69
C VAL A 118 -1.02 -8.68 -1.62
N THR A 119 -2.20 -8.18 -1.25
CA THR A 119 -2.39 -6.77 -0.95
C THR A 119 -2.09 -6.47 0.50
N ALA A 120 -1.54 -5.29 0.75
CA ALA A 120 -1.36 -4.78 2.10
C ALA A 120 -1.52 -3.25 2.12
N TYR A 121 -1.80 -2.72 3.29
CA TYR A 121 -1.88 -1.29 3.51
C TYR A 121 -1.16 -0.91 4.80
N SER A 122 -0.70 0.33 4.87
CA SER A 122 -0.17 0.91 6.09
C SER A 122 -1.29 1.58 6.88
N CYS A 123 -1.22 1.49 8.20
CA CYS A 123 -2.08 2.27 9.09
C CYS A 123 -1.76 3.77 9.06
N ASP A 124 -0.62 4.15 8.51
CA ASP A 124 -0.26 5.54 8.24
C ASP A 124 -0.79 5.94 6.84
N TRP A 125 -1.87 6.68 6.82
CA TRP A 125 -2.66 7.07 5.66
C TRP A 125 -1.91 7.81 4.55
N ASP A 126 -0.74 8.33 4.84
CA ASP A 126 0.07 9.07 3.86
C ASP A 126 0.97 8.17 2.99
N VAL A 127 0.90 6.87 3.18
CA VAL A 127 1.74 5.87 2.49
C VAL A 127 0.99 5.20 1.36
N LEU A 128 1.71 4.74 0.36
CA LEU A 128 1.14 3.91 -0.70
C LEU A 128 0.74 2.54 -0.13
N GLY A 129 -0.45 2.08 -0.49
CA GLY A 129 -0.79 0.68 -0.33
C GLY A 129 0.14 -0.19 -1.17
N SER A 130 0.33 -1.44 -0.82
CA SER A 130 1.28 -2.34 -1.46
C SER A 130 0.60 -3.54 -2.08
N LEU A 131 1.05 -3.91 -3.28
CA LEU A 131 0.76 -5.19 -3.92
C LEU A 131 2.05 -5.98 -4.02
N TYR A 132 2.16 -7.07 -3.27
CA TYR A 132 3.30 -7.97 -3.31
C TYR A 132 3.13 -9.02 -4.39
N LEU A 133 4.18 -9.21 -5.16
CA LEU A 133 4.23 -10.14 -6.28
C LEU A 133 5.21 -11.27 -5.96
N PHE A 134 4.72 -12.50 -5.95
CA PHE A 134 5.54 -13.70 -5.79
C PHE A 134 5.34 -14.64 -6.97
N ASP A 135 6.37 -15.40 -7.33
CA ASP A 135 6.28 -16.47 -8.32
C ASP A 135 5.34 -17.58 -7.82
N ARG A 136 4.39 -17.99 -8.67
CA ARG A 136 3.37 -18.97 -8.31
C ARG A 136 3.92 -20.34 -7.98
N LYS A 137 5.01 -20.75 -8.62
CA LYS A 137 5.58 -22.10 -8.51
C LYS A 137 6.62 -22.20 -7.40
N SER A 138 7.52 -21.24 -7.35
CA SER A 138 8.64 -21.25 -6.38
C SER A 138 8.31 -20.53 -5.08
N GLY A 139 7.30 -19.64 -5.05
CA GLY A 139 7.07 -18.73 -3.95
C GLY A 139 8.12 -17.60 -3.87
N GLU A 140 9.03 -17.51 -4.85
CA GLU A 140 10.06 -16.48 -4.85
C GLU A 140 9.43 -15.09 -4.91
N TYR A 141 9.89 -14.19 -4.05
CA TYR A 141 9.50 -12.79 -4.11
C TYR A 141 10.07 -12.10 -5.35
N LEU A 142 9.22 -11.38 -6.06
CA LEU A 142 9.58 -10.71 -7.31
C LEU A 142 9.63 -9.19 -7.19
N ALA A 143 8.59 -8.59 -6.63
CA ALA A 143 8.51 -7.14 -6.46
C ALA A 143 7.42 -6.72 -5.48
N THR A 144 7.49 -5.48 -5.00
CA THR A 144 6.40 -4.79 -4.32
C THR A 144 5.98 -3.59 -5.17
N LEU A 145 4.71 -3.53 -5.54
CA LEU A 145 4.14 -2.43 -6.29
C LEU A 145 3.44 -1.47 -5.34
N GLY A 146 3.88 -0.22 -5.34
CA GLY A 146 3.19 0.87 -4.64
C GLY A 146 1.93 1.26 -5.42
N MET A 147 0.79 1.09 -4.76
CA MET A 147 -0.52 1.42 -5.29
C MET A 147 -0.85 2.90 -5.04
N LYS A 148 -2.10 3.30 -5.07
CA LYS A 148 -2.46 4.69 -4.76
C LYS A 148 -2.27 5.00 -3.28
N ARG A 149 -2.10 6.28 -2.98
CA ARG A 149 -2.01 6.79 -1.60
C ARG A 149 -3.33 6.66 -0.88
N ASN A 150 -3.25 6.60 0.43
CA ASN A 150 -4.40 6.45 1.31
C ASN A 150 -5.22 5.21 0.94
N SER A 151 -4.52 4.18 0.46
CA SER A 151 -5.15 2.98 -0.03
C SER A 151 -5.28 1.97 1.09
N HIS A 152 -6.48 1.85 1.63
CA HIS A 152 -6.84 0.67 2.40
C HIS A 152 -7.18 -0.44 1.38
N LEU A 153 -6.16 -1.12 0.92
CA LEU A 153 -6.29 -2.20 -0.04
C LEU A 153 -6.89 -3.42 0.63
N GLY A 154 -8.04 -3.86 0.11
CA GLY A 154 -8.73 -5.05 0.56
C GLY A 154 -8.50 -6.25 -0.36
N GLY A 155 -9.60 -6.90 -0.76
CA GLY A 155 -9.58 -8.06 -1.66
C GLY A 155 -8.94 -7.77 -3.00
N VAL A 156 -8.35 -8.79 -3.59
CA VAL A 156 -7.71 -8.78 -4.90
C VAL A 156 -8.18 -9.96 -5.73
N ALA A 157 -8.46 -9.73 -7.01
CA ALA A 157 -8.84 -10.76 -7.98
C ALA A 157 -8.20 -10.52 -9.34
N CYS A 158 -8.09 -11.56 -10.16
CA CYS A 158 -7.53 -11.49 -11.50
C CYS A 158 -8.51 -12.09 -12.51
N ASP A 159 -8.87 -11.33 -13.56
CA ASP A 159 -9.72 -11.77 -14.66
C ASP A 159 -8.92 -12.37 -15.84
N GLY A 160 -7.63 -12.62 -15.65
CA GLY A 160 -6.71 -13.12 -16.67
C GLY A 160 -6.07 -12.01 -17.53
N LYS A 161 -6.63 -10.81 -17.55
CA LYS A 161 -6.10 -9.63 -18.25
C LYS A 161 -5.72 -8.52 -17.32
N ASN A 162 -6.46 -8.38 -16.24
CA ASN A 162 -6.29 -7.33 -15.24
C ASN A 162 -6.30 -7.91 -13.84
N VAL A 163 -5.62 -7.23 -12.95
CA VAL A 163 -5.74 -7.42 -11.50
C VAL A 163 -6.58 -6.28 -10.96
N TRP A 164 -7.62 -6.65 -10.23
CA TRP A 164 -8.57 -5.76 -9.60
C TRP A 164 -8.39 -5.78 -8.10
N ILE A 165 -8.34 -4.61 -7.48
CA ILE A 165 -8.05 -4.46 -6.07
C ILE A 165 -9.10 -3.54 -5.45
N CYS A 166 -9.67 -3.98 -4.34
CA CYS A 166 -10.60 -3.16 -3.56
C CYS A 166 -9.85 -2.06 -2.82
N HIS A 167 -10.31 -0.82 -2.99
CA HIS A 167 -9.87 0.33 -2.21
C HIS A 167 -11.04 0.86 -1.40
N SER A 168 -11.17 0.37 -0.16
CA SER A 168 -12.37 0.57 0.67
C SER A 168 -12.64 2.02 0.99
N ASP A 169 -11.61 2.79 1.34
CA ASP A 169 -11.80 4.15 1.84
C ASP A 169 -12.28 5.14 0.79
N ASN A 170 -11.86 4.96 -0.46
CA ASN A 170 -12.26 5.81 -1.57
C ASN A 170 -13.48 5.29 -2.34
N SER A 171 -14.02 4.12 -1.96
CA SER A 171 -15.09 3.46 -2.70
C SER A 171 -14.70 3.27 -4.19
N THR A 172 -13.50 2.74 -4.42
CA THR A 172 -12.99 2.46 -5.76
C THR A 172 -12.50 1.03 -5.91
N LEU A 173 -12.52 0.55 -7.15
CA LEU A 173 -11.74 -0.59 -7.60
C LEU A 173 -10.54 -0.06 -8.36
N GLU A 174 -9.36 -0.46 -7.96
CA GLU A 174 -8.12 -0.15 -8.66
C GLU A 174 -7.81 -1.27 -9.64
N ARG A 175 -7.33 -0.92 -10.82
CA ARG A 175 -6.98 -1.85 -11.89
C ARG A 175 -5.54 -1.68 -12.32
N ILE A 176 -4.84 -2.79 -12.42
CA ILE A 176 -3.50 -2.86 -13.02
C ILE A 176 -3.48 -3.97 -14.06
N SER A 177 -2.75 -3.74 -15.16
CA SER A 177 -2.63 -4.73 -16.23
C SER A 177 -1.86 -5.96 -15.76
N TYR A 178 -2.37 -7.16 -16.05
CA TYR A 178 -1.67 -8.42 -15.80
C TYR A 178 -0.36 -8.52 -16.59
N GLN A 179 -0.37 -7.99 -17.81
CA GLN A 179 0.83 -7.96 -18.66
C GLN A 179 1.96 -7.14 -18.03
N MET A 180 1.63 -6.03 -17.35
CA MET A 180 2.62 -5.26 -16.61
C MET A 180 3.28 -6.09 -15.50
N LEU A 181 2.51 -6.92 -14.79
CA LEU A 181 3.07 -7.82 -13.77
C LEU A 181 4.02 -8.84 -14.39
N VAL A 182 3.67 -9.37 -15.57
CA VAL A 182 4.52 -10.32 -16.31
C VAL A 182 5.84 -9.67 -16.74
N GLU A 183 5.81 -8.42 -17.16
CA GLU A 183 7.02 -7.69 -17.57
C GLU A 183 7.91 -7.40 -16.35
N LEU A 184 7.35 -6.91 -15.26
CA LEU A 184 8.09 -6.69 -14.02
C LEU A 184 8.69 -7.99 -13.46
N ALA A 185 7.95 -9.10 -13.54
CA ALA A 185 8.44 -10.39 -13.08
C ALA A 185 9.66 -10.88 -13.86
N LYS A 186 9.78 -10.54 -15.15
CA LYS A 186 10.98 -10.88 -15.95
C LYS A 186 12.22 -10.17 -15.44
N GLU A 187 12.07 -8.95 -14.99
CA GLU A 187 13.17 -8.15 -14.44
C GLU A 187 13.54 -8.58 -13.02
N LYS A 188 12.63 -9.19 -12.28
CA LYS A 188 12.80 -9.63 -10.88
C LYS A 188 13.52 -8.59 -10.01
N PRO A 189 13.04 -7.36 -9.95
CA PRO A 189 13.79 -6.27 -9.33
C PRO A 189 13.98 -6.45 -7.83
N LYS A 190 13.12 -7.25 -7.17
CA LYS A 190 13.10 -7.45 -5.70
C LYS A 190 13.06 -6.13 -4.92
N GLU A 191 12.43 -5.14 -5.51
CA GLU A 191 12.38 -3.75 -5.05
C GLU A 191 10.94 -3.28 -4.93
N PHE A 192 10.79 -2.11 -4.32
CA PHE A 192 9.54 -1.36 -4.33
C PHE A 192 9.47 -0.48 -5.59
N ILE A 193 8.37 -0.62 -6.32
CA ILE A 193 8.11 0.13 -7.55
C ILE A 193 6.86 0.99 -7.36
N ASP A 194 7.00 2.31 -7.46
CA ASP A 194 5.84 3.22 -7.40
C ASP A 194 5.03 3.11 -8.70
N CYS A 195 3.91 2.39 -8.63
CA CYS A 195 2.96 2.22 -9.73
C CYS A 195 1.76 3.17 -9.63
N SER A 196 1.71 4.08 -8.68
CA SER A 196 0.54 4.91 -8.38
C SER A 196 0.00 5.70 -9.57
N LYS A 197 0.87 6.06 -10.52
CA LYS A 197 0.50 6.76 -11.77
C LYS A 197 -0.05 5.83 -12.86
N SER A 198 0.24 4.54 -12.79
CA SER A 198 -0.16 3.53 -13.79
C SER A 198 -1.45 2.80 -13.42
N ILE A 199 -2.04 3.14 -12.27
CA ILE A 199 -3.24 2.50 -11.75
C ILE A 199 -4.46 3.31 -12.15
N GLU A 200 -5.41 2.63 -12.75
CA GLU A 200 -6.74 3.17 -13.02
C GLU A 200 -7.66 2.89 -11.84
N ALA A 201 -8.49 3.85 -11.46
CA ALA A 201 -9.45 3.72 -10.37
C ALA A 201 -10.87 3.95 -10.87
N PHE A 202 -11.76 3.02 -10.56
CA PHE A 202 -13.17 3.04 -10.94
C PHE A 202 -14.04 3.20 -9.70
N ARG A 203 -14.85 4.24 -9.67
CA ARG A 203 -15.74 4.48 -8.54
C ARG A 203 -16.87 3.45 -8.50
N VAL A 204 -17.13 2.92 -7.30
CA VAL A 204 -18.24 2.01 -7.03
C VAL A 204 -19.18 2.60 -5.99
N LYS A 205 -20.43 2.11 -5.94
CA LYS A 205 -21.47 2.66 -5.08
C LYS A 205 -21.18 2.46 -3.58
N ASN A 206 -20.64 1.31 -3.22
CA ASN A 206 -20.37 0.92 -1.83
C ASN A 206 -18.87 0.80 -1.60
N ARG A 207 -18.46 0.74 -0.32
CA ARG A 207 -17.07 0.44 0.05
C ARG A 207 -16.73 -1.00 -0.31
N PRO A 208 -15.89 -1.26 -1.30
CA PRO A 208 -15.51 -2.62 -1.66
C PRO A 208 -14.44 -3.12 -0.69
N SER A 209 -14.62 -4.29 -0.09
CA SER A 209 -13.61 -4.94 0.75
C SER A 209 -13.19 -6.31 0.23
N CYS A 210 -14.08 -6.99 -0.49
CA CYS A 210 -13.81 -8.28 -1.11
C CYS A 210 -14.17 -8.24 -2.59
N ILE A 211 -13.42 -8.98 -3.39
CA ILE A 211 -13.67 -9.19 -4.81
C ILE A 211 -13.30 -10.61 -5.19
N THR A 212 -14.04 -11.19 -6.08
CA THR A 212 -13.74 -12.49 -6.69
C THR A 212 -14.05 -12.43 -8.18
N TYR A 213 -13.42 -13.33 -8.93
CA TYR A 213 -13.66 -13.54 -10.36
C TYR A 213 -13.96 -15.02 -10.62
#